data_2bd22e4cdc48540353c3857222feba2f
#
_entry.id   2bd22e4cdc48540353c3857222feba2f
#
_cell.length_a   1.000
_cell.length_b   1.000
_cell.length_c   1.000
_cell.angle_alpha   90.00
_cell.angle_beta   90.00
_cell.angle_gamma   90.00
#
_symmetry.space_group_name_H-M   'P 1'
#
loop_
_entity.id
_entity.type
_entity.pdbx_description
1 polymer ?
#
loop_
_entity_poly.entity_id
_entity_poly.type
_entity_poly.pdbx_seq_one_letter_code
_entity_poly.pdbx_strand_id
1 'polypeptide(L)'
;MKIVLCVSILAVVSAVAVPSATGQSKQSKEGTIINVQKQDVATPSVRAGAEAVRTPLQSHYYLYNISVQLNCDVYVGRYESELNDLPSALSPHNSVPVRLEKHVMYLDFPGDTVKMQIVRHKVSAAGACGQTAIAK
;
A
#
# COMPACT_ATOMS: atom_id res chain seq x y z
N MET A 1 -50.51 61.84 10.01
CA MET A 1 -50.40 60.39 10.35
C MET A 1 -49.58 59.75 9.24
N LYS A 2 -48.34 59.42 9.54
CA LYS A 2 -47.44 58.73 8.59
C LYS A 2 -47.36 57.28 9.05
N ILE A 3 -47.95 56.38 8.28
CA ILE A 3 -47.88 54.94 8.52
C ILE A 3 -46.58 54.46 7.85
N VAL A 4 -45.62 54.02 8.67
CA VAL A 4 -44.39 53.39 8.21
C VAL A 4 -44.66 51.90 8.15
N LEU A 5 -44.74 51.38 6.92
CA LEU A 5 -44.83 49.97 6.65
C LEU A 5 -43.41 49.37 6.70
N CYS A 6 -43.10 48.66 7.79
CA CYS A 6 -41.92 47.79 7.87
C CYS A 6 -42.16 46.49 7.09
N VAL A 7 -41.56 46.37 5.94
CA VAL A 7 -41.51 45.10 5.19
C VAL A 7 -40.34 44.30 5.71
N SER A 8 -40.64 43.28 6.51
CA SER A 8 -39.68 42.26 6.97
C SER A 8 -39.44 41.28 5.85
N ILE A 9 -38.29 41.34 5.23
CA ILE A 9 -37.83 40.34 4.27
C ILE A 9 -37.24 39.20 5.06
N LEU A 10 -37.98 38.08 5.14
CA LEU A 10 -37.48 36.83 5.66
C LEU A 10 -36.61 36.17 4.57
N ALA A 11 -35.30 36.23 4.73
CA ALA A 11 -34.37 35.46 3.92
C ALA A 11 -34.35 34.00 4.39
N VAL A 12 -35.03 33.15 3.65
CA VAL A 12 -34.95 31.68 3.86
C VAL A 12 -33.62 31.21 3.28
N VAL A 13 -32.64 31.00 4.15
CA VAL A 13 -31.40 30.34 3.76
C VAL A 13 -31.67 28.85 3.70
N SER A 14 -31.93 28.36 2.49
CA SER A 14 -32.00 26.91 2.23
C SER A 14 -30.58 26.34 2.33
N ALA A 15 -30.25 25.72 3.45
CA ALA A 15 -29.05 24.94 3.60
C ALA A 15 -29.18 23.67 2.74
N VAL A 16 -28.55 23.69 1.57
CA VAL A 16 -28.39 22.50 0.74
C VAL A 16 -27.38 21.62 1.46
N ALA A 17 -27.86 20.64 2.19
CA ALA A 17 -27.02 19.56 2.71
C ALA A 17 -26.51 18.75 1.52
N VAL A 18 -25.28 19.01 1.11
CA VAL A 18 -24.55 18.15 0.18
C VAL A 18 -24.30 16.84 0.92
N PRO A 19 -24.83 15.70 0.48
CA PRO A 19 -24.44 14.43 1.05
C PRO A 19 -22.96 14.26 0.70
N SER A 20 -22.11 14.42 1.69
CA SER A 20 -20.73 13.96 1.58
C SER A 20 -20.79 12.46 1.36
N ALA A 21 -20.60 12.07 0.11
CA ALA A 21 -20.32 10.67 -0.20
C ALA A 21 -19.03 10.33 0.52
N THR A 22 -19.15 9.83 1.74
CA THR A 22 -18.09 9.15 2.46
C THR A 22 -17.83 7.85 1.72
N GLY A 23 -17.16 7.96 0.57
CA GLY A 23 -16.40 6.86 0.06
C GLY A 23 -15.47 6.50 1.21
N GLN A 24 -15.61 5.31 1.76
CA GLN A 24 -14.64 4.77 2.69
C GLN A 24 -13.32 4.74 1.95
N SER A 25 -12.58 5.81 2.00
CA SER A 25 -11.19 5.81 1.61
C SER A 25 -10.53 4.87 2.59
N LYS A 26 -10.21 3.66 2.13
CA LYS A 26 -9.43 2.70 2.89
C LYS A 26 -8.19 3.44 3.35
N GLN A 27 -8.13 3.67 4.64
CA GLN A 27 -7.18 4.60 5.24
C GLN A 27 -5.76 4.09 4.98
N SER A 28 -5.03 4.77 4.13
CA SER A 28 -3.61 4.51 3.93
C SER A 28 -2.85 5.03 5.15
N LYS A 29 -1.90 4.25 5.61
CA LYS A 29 -0.97 4.62 6.67
C LYS A 29 0.41 4.75 6.05
N GLU A 30 1.21 5.65 6.56
CA GLU A 30 2.60 5.77 6.12
C GLU A 30 3.43 4.65 6.73
N GLY A 31 4.10 3.88 5.87
CA GLY A 31 5.01 2.82 6.25
C GLY A 31 6.40 3.07 5.70
N THR A 32 7.41 2.47 6.32
CA THR A 32 8.80 2.55 5.89
C THR A 32 9.27 1.19 5.40
N ILE A 33 9.84 1.14 4.21
CA ILE A 33 10.48 -0.07 3.69
C ILE A 33 11.79 -0.27 4.43
N ILE A 34 11.90 -1.36 5.19
CA ILE A 34 13.09 -1.63 6.01
C ILE A 34 14.03 -2.65 5.39
N ASN A 35 13.53 -3.54 4.55
CA ASN A 35 14.34 -4.54 3.89
C ASN A 35 13.70 -5.01 2.58
N VAL A 36 14.53 -5.32 1.60
CA VAL A 36 14.14 -5.90 0.32
C VAL A 36 15.05 -7.07 0.03
N GLN A 37 14.49 -8.26 -0.09
CA GLN A 37 15.21 -9.48 -0.43
C GLN A 37 14.71 -10.01 -1.76
N LYS A 38 15.63 -10.12 -2.71
CA LYS A 38 15.37 -10.78 -3.98
C LYS A 38 15.58 -12.28 -3.82
N GLN A 39 14.64 -13.05 -4.32
CA GLN A 39 14.72 -14.49 -4.37
C GLN A 39 14.59 -14.92 -5.83
N ASP A 40 15.63 -15.50 -6.38
CA ASP A 40 15.57 -16.08 -7.72
C ASP A 40 14.73 -17.35 -7.64
N VAL A 41 13.62 -17.35 -8.34
CA VAL A 41 12.85 -18.58 -8.50
C VAL A 41 13.47 -19.35 -9.65
N ALA A 42 14.22 -20.37 -9.31
CA ALA A 42 14.59 -21.38 -10.29
C ALA A 42 13.29 -21.98 -10.81
N THR A 43 13.03 -21.82 -12.10
CA THR A 43 11.96 -22.53 -12.80
C THR A 43 12.04 -23.99 -12.41
N PRO A 44 10.93 -24.61 -11.99
CA PRO A 44 10.95 -26.04 -11.70
C PRO A 44 11.44 -26.77 -12.95
N SER A 45 12.60 -27.38 -12.85
CA SER A 45 13.10 -28.24 -13.91
C SER A 45 12.07 -29.36 -14.08
N VAL A 46 11.33 -29.30 -15.15
CA VAL A 46 10.45 -30.41 -15.56
C VAL A 46 11.35 -31.61 -15.70
N ARG A 47 11.13 -32.59 -14.84
CA ARG A 47 11.84 -33.87 -14.90
C ARG A 47 11.88 -34.35 -16.34
N ALA A 48 13.08 -34.49 -16.87
CA ALA A 48 13.33 -35.11 -18.14
C ALA A 48 12.70 -36.50 -18.17
N GLY A 49 11.66 -36.68 -18.98
CA GLY A 49 10.98 -37.96 -19.10
C GLY A 49 9.78 -38.01 -20.03
N ALA A 50 9.41 -36.92 -20.66
CA ALA A 50 8.41 -36.88 -21.68
C ALA A 50 8.84 -35.93 -22.79
N GLU A 51 8.71 -36.38 -24.01
CA GLU A 51 9.05 -35.79 -25.29
C GLU A 51 9.07 -34.25 -25.26
N ALA A 52 10.17 -33.72 -25.77
CA ALA A 52 10.41 -32.29 -25.93
C ALA A 52 9.36 -31.62 -26.81
N VAL A 53 8.21 -31.36 -26.23
CA VAL A 53 7.34 -30.31 -26.74
C VAL A 53 8.10 -29.01 -26.44
N ARG A 54 8.55 -28.33 -27.48
CA ARG A 54 9.13 -27.01 -27.40
C ARG A 54 8.12 -26.10 -26.74
N THR A 55 8.22 -25.98 -25.42
CA THR A 55 7.45 -25.01 -24.64
C THR A 55 8.00 -23.62 -24.96
N PRO A 56 7.15 -22.70 -25.40
CA PRO A 56 7.59 -21.34 -25.67
C PRO A 56 8.06 -20.71 -24.38
N LEU A 57 9.26 -20.11 -24.44
CA LEU A 57 9.81 -19.08 -23.56
C LEU A 57 9.28 -19.16 -22.10
N GLN A 58 10.03 -19.83 -21.25
CA GLN A 58 9.82 -19.77 -19.83
C GLN A 58 10.00 -18.32 -19.38
N SER A 59 8.91 -17.68 -18.97
CA SER A 59 8.95 -16.36 -18.40
C SER A 59 9.74 -16.46 -17.09
N HIS A 60 10.93 -15.88 -17.07
CA HIS A 60 11.68 -15.71 -15.83
C HIS A 60 10.95 -14.66 -14.99
N TYR A 61 10.59 -15.00 -13.79
CA TYR A 61 10.07 -14.03 -12.84
C TYR A 61 10.91 -14.07 -11.55
N TYR A 62 10.95 -12.92 -10.93
CA TYR A 62 11.69 -12.71 -9.70
C TYR A 62 10.70 -12.52 -8.55
N LEU A 63 11.00 -13.17 -7.43
CA LEU A 63 10.27 -12.97 -6.19
C LEU A 63 11.03 -12.00 -5.31
N TYR A 64 10.33 -11.03 -4.80
CA TYR A 64 10.85 -10.07 -3.83
C TYR A 64 10.07 -10.17 -2.54
N ASN A 65 10.77 -10.33 -1.44
CA ASN A 65 10.20 -10.20 -0.10
C ASN A 65 10.51 -8.80 0.41
N ILE A 66 9.49 -7.99 0.54
CA ILE A 66 9.60 -6.58 0.93
C ILE A 66 9.05 -6.45 2.35
N SER A 67 9.91 -6.02 3.27
CA SER A 67 9.54 -5.79 4.66
C SER A 67 9.20 -4.33 4.86
N VAL A 68 7.99 -4.08 5.32
CA VAL A 68 7.47 -2.73 5.58
C VAL A 68 7.11 -2.59 7.05
N GLN A 69 7.63 -1.57 7.68
CA GLN A 69 7.30 -1.19 9.04
C GLN A 69 6.14 -0.20 9.04
N LEU A 70 5.07 -0.57 9.72
CA LEU A 70 3.91 0.26 10.00
C LEU A 70 3.77 0.42 11.50
N ASN A 71 4.02 1.60 12.03
CA ASN A 71 4.10 1.81 13.48
C ASN A 71 5.10 0.83 14.11
N CYS A 72 4.60 -0.09 14.94
CA CYS A 72 5.41 -1.12 15.61
C CYS A 72 5.36 -2.48 14.92
N ASP A 73 4.58 -2.63 13.89
CA ASP A 73 4.40 -3.89 13.20
C ASP A 73 5.24 -3.95 11.93
N VAL A 74 5.80 -5.11 11.67
CA VAL A 74 6.52 -5.39 10.43
C VAL A 74 5.73 -6.40 9.60
N TYR A 75 5.38 -5.98 8.39
CA TYR A 75 4.71 -6.82 7.40
C TYR A 75 5.71 -7.20 6.32
N VAL A 76 5.76 -8.46 5.96
CA VAL A 76 6.54 -8.94 4.82
C VAL A 76 5.59 -9.28 3.70
N GLY A 77 5.65 -8.52 2.62
CA GLY A 77 4.91 -8.74 1.40
C GLY A 77 5.75 -9.48 0.37
N ARG A 78 5.12 -10.40 -0.35
CA ARG A 78 5.72 -11.07 -1.52
C ARG A 78 5.24 -10.40 -2.78
N TYR A 79 6.17 -9.94 -3.58
CA TYR A 79 5.96 -9.31 -4.86
C TYR A 79 6.61 -10.11 -5.98
N GLU A 80 5.86 -10.39 -7.02
CA GLU A 80 6.34 -11.07 -8.22
C GLU A 80 6.53 -10.06 -9.34
N SER A 81 7.68 -10.08 -9.98
CA SER A 81 8.02 -9.20 -11.09
C SER A 81 8.72 -9.96 -12.20
N GLU A 82 8.37 -9.64 -13.43
CA GLU A 82 9.11 -10.11 -14.61
C GLU A 82 10.42 -9.32 -14.78
N LEU A 83 10.53 -8.18 -14.11
CA LEU A 83 11.70 -7.33 -14.16
C LEU A 83 12.71 -7.72 -13.08
N ASN A 84 13.96 -7.77 -13.47
CA ASN A 84 15.09 -8.02 -12.57
C ASN A 84 15.30 -6.89 -11.55
N ASP A 85 14.90 -5.69 -11.91
CA ASP A 85 15.07 -4.50 -11.11
C ASP A 85 13.73 -4.03 -10.53
N LEU A 86 13.76 -3.67 -9.26
CA LEU A 86 12.61 -3.05 -8.61
C LEU A 86 12.58 -1.55 -8.91
N PRO A 87 11.37 -0.96 -8.96
CA PRO A 87 11.23 0.49 -8.96
C PRO A 87 12.00 1.11 -7.79
N SER A 88 12.67 2.22 -8.03
CA SER A 88 13.46 2.93 -7.00
C SER A 88 12.62 3.30 -5.77
N ALA A 89 11.33 3.48 -5.94
CA ALA A 89 10.39 3.74 -4.85
C ALA A 89 10.30 2.58 -3.83
N LEU A 90 10.61 1.35 -4.25
CA LEU A 90 10.64 0.17 -3.38
C LEU A 90 12.00 -0.06 -2.71
N SER A 91 12.89 0.92 -2.74
CA SER A 91 14.19 0.85 -2.09
C SER A 91 14.08 0.91 -0.56
N PRO A 92 14.99 0.27 0.19
CA PRO A 92 15.04 0.40 1.64
C PRO A 92 15.13 1.85 2.09
N HIS A 93 14.56 2.15 3.25
CA HIS A 93 14.46 3.47 3.88
C HIS A 93 13.46 4.45 3.24
N ASN A 94 12.79 4.07 2.16
CA ASN A 94 11.74 4.89 1.59
C ASN A 94 10.45 4.79 2.41
N SER A 95 9.80 5.93 2.58
CA SER A 95 8.48 6.03 3.18
C SER A 95 7.42 5.96 2.08
N VAL A 96 6.41 5.13 2.28
CA VAL A 96 5.36 4.90 1.29
C VAL A 96 3.99 4.80 1.98
N PRO A 97 2.93 5.31 1.35
CA PRO A 97 1.58 5.03 1.80
C PRO A 97 1.24 3.55 1.65
N VAL A 98 0.74 2.94 2.72
CA VAL A 98 0.42 1.52 2.79
C VAL A 98 -1.03 1.31 3.14
N ARG A 99 -1.71 0.48 2.39
CA ARG A 99 -3.05 -0.02 2.71
C ARG A 99 -3.00 -1.52 2.97
N LEU A 100 -3.63 -1.96 4.04
CA LEU A 100 -3.73 -3.37 4.40
C LEU A 100 -5.15 -3.86 4.21
N GLU A 101 -5.30 -4.98 3.51
CA GLU A 101 -6.57 -5.66 3.33
C GLU A 101 -6.39 -7.15 3.59
N LYS A 102 -6.88 -7.64 4.72
CA LYS A 102 -6.79 -9.06 5.09
C LYS A 102 -5.36 -9.61 4.94
N HIS A 103 -5.06 -10.23 3.81
CA HIS A 103 -3.77 -10.86 3.51
C HIS A 103 -3.00 -10.14 2.39
N VAL A 104 -3.44 -8.95 2.02
CA VAL A 104 -2.86 -8.17 0.93
C VAL A 104 -2.40 -6.81 1.44
N MET A 105 -1.23 -6.41 1.02
CA MET A 105 -0.66 -5.10 1.26
C MET A 105 -0.54 -4.36 -0.07
N TYR A 106 -1.00 -3.12 -0.08
CA TYR A 106 -0.87 -2.22 -1.22
C TYR A 106 0.09 -1.10 -0.87
N LEU A 107 1.08 -0.89 -1.70
CA LEU A 107 1.98 0.26 -1.62
C LEU A 107 1.60 1.24 -2.71
N ASP A 108 1.17 2.42 -2.31
CA ASP A 108 0.70 3.45 -3.23
C ASP A 108 1.84 4.41 -3.57
N PHE A 109 2.20 4.48 -4.85
CA PHE A 109 3.19 5.42 -5.38
C PHE A 109 2.52 6.44 -6.29
N PRO A 110 3.16 7.58 -6.55
CA PRO A 110 2.67 8.48 -7.56
C PRO A 110 2.57 7.78 -8.93
N GLY A 111 1.33 7.58 -9.40
CA GLY A 111 1.05 6.97 -10.70
C GLY A 111 1.00 5.43 -10.72
N ASP A 112 1.28 4.74 -9.62
CA ASP A 112 1.24 3.29 -9.57
C ASP A 112 0.88 2.76 -8.17
N THR A 113 0.33 1.56 -8.12
CA THR A 113 0.04 0.84 -6.88
C THR A 113 0.57 -0.58 -6.98
N VAL A 114 1.46 -0.94 -6.09
CA VAL A 114 2.02 -2.28 -6.01
C VAL A 114 1.23 -3.12 -5.02
N LYS A 115 0.68 -4.23 -5.52
CA LYS A 115 -0.05 -5.21 -4.71
C LYS A 115 0.86 -6.36 -4.33
N MET A 116 0.89 -6.70 -3.04
CA MET A 116 1.68 -7.80 -2.49
C MET A 116 0.85 -8.70 -1.60
N GLN A 117 1.14 -9.98 -1.61
CA GLN A 117 0.58 -10.90 -0.64
C GLN A 117 1.40 -10.85 0.67
N ILE A 118 0.73 -10.67 1.80
CA ILE A 118 1.38 -10.71 3.11
C ILE A 118 1.73 -12.15 3.45
N VAL A 119 3.02 -12.44 3.57
CA VAL A 119 3.51 -13.78 3.89
C VAL A 119 3.96 -13.91 5.35
N ARG A 120 4.22 -12.78 6.00
CA ARG A 120 4.59 -12.72 7.42
C ARG A 120 4.16 -11.40 8.03
N HIS A 121 3.73 -11.48 9.27
CA HIS A 121 3.45 -10.33 10.12
C HIS A 121 4.15 -10.56 11.46
N LYS A 122 4.94 -9.58 11.89
CA LYS A 122 5.62 -9.59 13.19
C LYS A 122 5.21 -8.35 13.95
N VAL A 123 4.63 -8.58 15.11
CA VAL A 123 4.31 -7.50 16.06
C VAL A 123 5.55 -7.25 16.91
N SER A 124 6.05 -6.03 16.93
CA SER A 124 7.10 -5.65 17.85
C SER A 124 6.51 -5.49 19.25
N ALA A 125 7.25 -5.98 20.26
CA ALA A 125 6.84 -5.81 21.65
C ALA A 125 6.62 -4.31 21.97
N ALA A 126 5.50 -4.01 22.61
CA ALA A 126 5.19 -2.67 23.06
C ALA A 126 6.34 -2.13 23.96
N GLY A 127 7.09 -1.19 23.44
CA GLY A 127 8.28 -0.62 24.08
C GLY A 127 9.46 -0.40 23.14
N ALA A 128 9.60 -1.22 22.10
CA ALA A 128 10.70 -1.08 21.13
C ALA A 128 10.41 -0.05 20.02
N CYS A 129 9.17 0.33 19.83
CA CYS A 129 8.71 1.18 18.74
C CYS A 129 8.36 2.62 19.12
N GLY A 130 8.45 2.99 20.35
CA GLY A 130 7.96 4.28 20.81
C GLY A 130 9.00 5.40 20.78
N GLN A 131 10.22 5.09 20.42
CA GLN A 131 11.30 6.07 20.49
C GLN A 131 11.95 6.26 19.13
N THR A 132 11.20 6.87 18.22
CA THR A 132 11.89 7.80 17.35
C THR A 132 12.31 8.93 18.28
N ALA A 133 13.50 8.83 18.84
CA ALA A 133 14.11 9.91 19.56
C ALA A 133 14.03 11.13 18.64
N ILE A 134 13.21 12.09 19.01
CA ILE A 134 13.33 13.43 18.47
C ILE A 134 14.68 13.91 18.98
N ALA A 135 15.71 13.65 18.19
CA ALA A 135 16.99 14.29 18.42
C ALA A 135 16.78 15.78 18.22
N LYS A 136 16.74 16.50 19.31
CA LYS A 136 16.88 17.94 19.27
C LYS A 136 18.31 18.28 18.88
#